data_c9b4aa17f931c67ca834cc5868a6378c
#
_entry.id   c9b4aa17f931c67ca834cc5868a6378c
#
_cell.length_a   1.000
_cell.length_b   1.000
_cell.length_c   1.000
_cell.angle_alpha   90.00
_cell.angle_beta   90.00
_cell.angle_gamma   90.00
#
_symmetry.space_group_name_H-M   'P 1'
#
loop_
_entity.id
_entity.type
_entity.pdbx_description
1 polymer ?
#
loop_
_entity_poly.entity_id
_entity_poly.type
_entity_poly.pdbx_seq_one_letter_code
_entity_poly.pdbx_strand_id
1 'polypeptide(L)'
;MMNRVELCFSPADFHLYEKDFDLVVVIDVLRATSAICAALEHGVARILPVATVEEARDYQSKGYFAAAERNGMVVEGFPLGNSPLGYLEKMDMLQGETVVMTTTNGTKAIHQARSKTVIIGSLLNLDALCAWLIAQRRDVLLLGSGWKDKFNLEDTICGGAIADQLISSGWFRAEEDSTVAGKFIYRSARENMFAFLRASSHRRRLRKLNLNADVKYCLTPNQLTTIPILRDGFLVKLPAHEQFTEEPAVPSPSAATR
;
A
#
# COMPACT_ATOMS: atom_id res chain seq x y z
N MET A 1 18.56 -15.46 -12.29
CA MET A 1 17.21 -16.04 -12.13
C MET A 1 16.22 -14.88 -12.03
N MET A 2 14.96 -15.07 -12.51
CA MET A 2 13.89 -14.08 -12.30
C MET A 2 13.36 -14.23 -10.88
N ASN A 3 13.10 -13.11 -10.22
CA ASN A 3 12.46 -13.10 -8.90
C ASN A 3 10.96 -13.43 -9.04
N ARG A 4 10.34 -13.84 -7.94
CA ARG A 4 8.90 -14.10 -7.90
C ARG A 4 8.15 -12.85 -7.44
N VAL A 5 6.97 -12.65 -8.00
CA VAL A 5 5.97 -11.72 -7.48
C VAL A 5 4.65 -12.48 -7.35
N GLU A 6 4.10 -12.50 -6.13
CA GLU A 6 2.83 -13.20 -5.87
C GLU A 6 1.82 -12.28 -5.18
N LEU A 7 0.54 -12.51 -5.43
CA LEU A 7 -0.57 -11.73 -4.90
C LEU A 7 -1.39 -12.58 -3.93
N CYS A 8 -1.32 -12.23 -2.65
CA CYS A 8 -2.19 -12.74 -1.60
C CYS A 8 -3.39 -11.81 -1.45
N PHE A 9 -4.61 -12.29 -1.69
CA PHE A 9 -5.81 -11.46 -1.71
C PHE A 9 -6.29 -10.98 -0.34
N SER A 10 -5.85 -11.63 0.73
CA SER A 10 -6.36 -11.37 2.07
C SER A 10 -5.34 -11.77 3.14
N PRO A 11 -5.28 -11.05 4.26
CA PRO A 11 -4.43 -11.44 5.38
C PRO A 11 -4.76 -12.84 5.95
N ALA A 12 -5.98 -13.35 5.74
CA ALA A 12 -6.34 -14.71 6.17
C ALA A 12 -5.46 -15.79 5.53
N ASP A 13 -5.02 -15.56 4.29
CA ASP A 13 -4.22 -16.50 3.52
C ASP A 13 -2.72 -16.25 3.64
N PHE A 14 -2.29 -15.20 4.37
CA PHE A 14 -0.88 -14.81 4.49
C PHE A 14 0.02 -15.96 4.98
N HIS A 15 -0.49 -16.81 5.88
CA HIS A 15 0.23 -17.96 6.43
C HIS A 15 0.69 -18.97 5.36
N LEU A 16 0.07 -18.96 4.17
CA LEU A 16 0.46 -19.82 3.04
C LEU A 16 1.71 -19.31 2.32
N TYR A 17 2.05 -18.02 2.49
CA TYR A 17 3.13 -17.32 1.79
C TYR A 17 4.27 -16.87 2.71
N GLU A 18 4.00 -16.69 4.00
CA GLU A 18 4.91 -16.00 4.94
C GLU A 18 6.32 -16.61 5.02
N LYS A 19 6.45 -17.92 4.75
CA LYS A 19 7.76 -18.61 4.82
C LYS A 19 8.62 -18.37 3.60
N ASP A 20 8.00 -18.01 2.47
CA ASP A 20 8.65 -17.92 1.17
C ASP A 20 9.03 -16.50 0.77
N PHE A 21 8.50 -15.50 1.48
CA PHE A 21 8.69 -14.09 1.15
C PHE A 21 9.14 -13.27 2.36
N ASP A 22 10.22 -12.49 2.18
CA ASP A 22 10.75 -11.57 3.19
C ASP A 22 10.43 -10.10 2.89
N LEU A 23 9.98 -9.79 1.68
CA LEU A 23 9.54 -8.48 1.26
C LEU A 23 8.05 -8.51 0.95
N VAL A 24 7.27 -7.76 1.72
CA VAL A 24 5.81 -7.72 1.65
C VAL A 24 5.33 -6.30 1.36
N VAL A 25 4.58 -6.12 0.30
CA VAL A 25 3.88 -4.88 -0.03
C VAL A 25 2.44 -4.98 0.47
N VAL A 26 2.10 -4.22 1.51
CA VAL A 26 0.73 -4.16 2.04
C VAL A 26 -0.10 -3.16 1.24
N ILE A 27 -1.31 -3.59 0.83
CA ILE A 27 -2.22 -2.85 -0.04
C ILE A 27 -3.61 -2.74 0.62
N ASP A 28 -4.07 -1.52 0.84
CA ASP A 28 -5.44 -1.13 1.25
C ASP A 28 -5.77 0.18 0.54
N VAL A 29 -6.11 0.06 -0.74
CA VAL A 29 -6.27 1.23 -1.63
C VAL A 29 -7.40 2.15 -1.17
N LEU A 30 -8.46 1.58 -0.66
CA LEU A 30 -9.62 2.32 -0.17
C LEU A 30 -9.84 2.04 1.34
N ARG A 31 -9.05 2.71 2.24
CA ARG A 31 -8.25 3.92 1.92
C ARG A 31 -6.92 3.98 2.67
N ALA A 32 -6.61 2.99 3.53
CA ALA A 32 -5.53 3.11 4.51
C ALA A 32 -4.16 3.36 3.85
N THR A 33 -3.75 2.55 2.87
CA THR A 33 -2.42 2.72 2.26
C THR A 33 -2.32 3.99 1.41
N SER A 34 -3.41 4.41 0.77
CA SER A 34 -3.47 5.70 0.09
C SER A 34 -3.31 6.89 1.06
N ALA A 35 -3.95 6.81 2.25
CA ALA A 35 -3.82 7.84 3.29
C ALA A 35 -2.41 7.88 3.89
N ILE A 36 -1.78 6.72 4.13
CA ILE A 36 -0.40 6.62 4.61
C ILE A 36 0.57 7.27 3.61
N CYS A 37 0.45 6.93 2.33
CA CYS A 37 1.29 7.52 1.28
C CYS A 37 1.12 9.04 1.22
N ALA A 38 -0.13 9.53 1.21
CA ALA A 38 -0.41 10.96 1.15
C ALA A 38 0.09 11.72 2.39
N ALA A 39 -0.12 11.18 3.58
CA ALA A 39 0.33 11.81 4.83
C ALA A 39 1.86 11.97 4.88
N LEU A 40 2.61 10.92 4.57
CA LEU A 40 4.08 10.95 4.59
C LEU A 40 4.66 11.78 3.44
N GLU A 41 4.04 11.80 2.24
CA GLU A 41 4.48 12.65 1.14
C GLU A 41 4.44 14.12 1.54
N HIS A 42 3.36 14.53 2.23
CA HIS A 42 3.12 15.94 2.54
C HIS A 42 3.66 16.40 3.89
N GLY A 43 4.38 15.54 4.63
CA GLY A 43 5.19 16.02 5.75
C GLY A 43 4.85 15.49 7.13
N VAL A 44 3.91 14.54 7.27
CA VAL A 44 3.84 13.72 8.49
C VAL A 44 5.18 13.02 8.67
N ALA A 45 5.81 13.15 9.84
CA ALA A 45 7.14 12.59 10.08
C ALA A 45 7.13 11.06 10.09
N ARG A 46 6.12 10.47 10.75
CA ARG A 46 5.96 9.01 10.84
C ARG A 46 4.55 8.64 11.28
N ILE A 47 4.16 7.41 10.98
CA ILE A 47 2.85 6.87 11.38
C ILE A 47 3.08 5.61 12.22
N LEU A 48 2.47 5.54 13.41
CA LEU A 48 2.44 4.37 14.27
C LEU A 48 1.16 3.59 14.00
N PRO A 49 1.20 2.45 13.29
CA PRO A 49 0.03 1.59 13.15
C PRO A 49 -0.25 0.86 14.45
N VAL A 50 -1.46 0.98 14.98
CA VAL A 50 -1.90 0.31 16.21
C VAL A 50 -3.10 -0.62 15.92
N ALA A 51 -3.29 -1.63 16.77
CA ALA A 51 -4.27 -2.67 16.52
C ALA A 51 -5.69 -2.23 16.86
N THR A 52 -5.89 -1.45 17.92
CA THR A 52 -7.21 -1.15 18.47
C THR A 52 -7.51 0.34 18.54
N VAL A 53 -8.80 0.68 18.67
CA VAL A 53 -9.26 2.06 18.90
C VAL A 53 -8.82 2.54 20.28
N GLU A 54 -8.86 1.65 21.25
CA GLU A 54 -8.47 1.91 22.63
C GLU A 54 -6.99 2.32 22.71
N GLU A 55 -6.12 1.57 22.04
CA GLU A 55 -4.69 1.88 21.94
C GLU A 55 -4.46 3.25 21.28
N ALA A 56 -5.17 3.55 20.18
CA ALA A 56 -5.10 4.86 19.55
C ALA A 56 -5.57 5.98 20.49
N ARG A 57 -6.60 5.74 21.30
CA ARG A 57 -7.12 6.70 22.28
C ARG A 57 -6.12 6.95 23.42
N ASP A 58 -5.42 5.92 23.86
CA ASP A 58 -4.36 6.04 24.87
C ASP A 58 -3.20 6.94 24.37
N TYR A 59 -2.82 6.80 23.10
CA TYR A 59 -1.84 7.70 22.51
C TYR A 59 -2.39 9.13 22.35
N GLN A 60 -3.64 9.28 21.95
CA GLN A 60 -4.30 10.60 21.86
C GLN A 60 -4.28 11.33 23.21
N SER A 61 -4.56 10.62 24.32
CA SER A 61 -4.51 11.19 25.66
C SER A 61 -3.12 11.65 26.09
N LYS A 62 -2.06 11.13 25.44
CA LYS A 62 -0.66 11.51 25.64
C LYS A 62 -0.21 12.64 24.69
N GLY A 63 -1.15 13.23 23.93
CA GLY A 63 -0.89 14.39 23.06
C GLY A 63 -0.50 14.03 21.61
N TYR A 64 -0.53 12.77 21.21
CA TYR A 64 -0.30 12.39 19.81
C TYR A 64 -1.52 12.69 18.93
N PHE A 65 -1.28 13.05 17.67
CA PHE A 65 -2.35 13.02 16.66
C PHE A 65 -2.79 11.59 16.43
N ALA A 66 -4.08 11.31 16.57
CA ALA A 66 -4.62 9.98 16.41
C ALA A 66 -5.68 9.93 15.29
N ALA A 67 -5.61 8.87 14.51
CA ALA A 67 -6.49 8.55 13.39
C ALA A 67 -7.15 7.20 13.64
N ALA A 68 -8.46 7.17 13.68
CA ALA A 68 -9.22 5.93 13.87
C ALA A 68 -10.36 5.82 12.85
N GLU A 69 -10.40 4.71 12.13
CA GLU A 69 -11.45 4.40 11.17
C GLU A 69 -12.09 3.05 11.52
N ARG A 70 -13.44 3.02 11.48
CA ARG A 70 -14.22 1.79 11.48
C ARG A 70 -15.37 1.89 10.48
N ASN A 71 -15.54 0.86 9.63
CA ASN A 71 -16.57 0.78 8.60
C ASN A 71 -16.60 1.96 7.60
N GLY A 72 -15.44 2.56 7.30
CA GLY A 72 -15.29 3.70 6.39
C GLY A 72 -15.48 5.08 7.04
N MET A 73 -15.83 5.14 8.31
CA MET A 73 -16.09 6.39 9.05
C MET A 73 -15.00 6.66 10.08
N VAL A 74 -14.76 7.94 10.35
CA VAL A 74 -13.94 8.37 11.50
C VAL A 74 -14.65 7.95 12.78
N VAL A 75 -13.89 7.36 13.70
CA VAL A 75 -14.41 7.00 15.03
C VAL A 75 -14.64 8.27 15.84
N GLU A 76 -15.75 8.34 16.56
CA GLU A 76 -16.11 9.49 17.39
C GLU A 76 -14.99 9.85 18.39
N GLY A 77 -14.69 11.15 18.47
CA GLY A 77 -13.64 11.72 19.32
C GLY A 77 -12.24 11.71 18.68
N PHE A 78 -12.09 11.22 17.46
CA PHE A 78 -10.81 11.32 16.74
C PHE A 78 -10.85 12.44 15.69
N PRO A 79 -9.73 13.19 15.51
CA PRO A 79 -9.66 14.25 14.51
C PRO A 79 -9.48 13.74 13.09
N LEU A 80 -9.01 12.49 12.93
CA LEU A 80 -8.62 11.87 11.67
C LEU A 80 -9.16 10.45 11.56
N GLY A 81 -9.37 10.01 10.32
CA GLY A 81 -9.61 8.61 9.94
C GLY A 81 -8.55 8.14 8.95
N ASN A 82 -8.98 7.50 7.86
CA ASN A 82 -8.12 7.04 6.77
C ASN A 82 -8.43 7.73 5.43
N SER A 83 -8.93 8.98 5.44
CA SER A 83 -9.15 9.79 4.25
C SER A 83 -7.84 10.47 3.82
N PRO A 84 -7.26 10.18 2.65
CA PRO A 84 -6.08 10.90 2.18
C PRO A 84 -6.34 12.42 2.05
N LEU A 85 -7.51 12.83 1.56
CA LEU A 85 -7.86 14.25 1.45
C LEU A 85 -8.00 14.91 2.83
N GLY A 86 -8.50 14.19 3.82
CA GLY A 86 -8.58 14.68 5.20
C GLY A 86 -7.21 14.91 5.84
N TYR A 87 -6.17 14.20 5.42
CA TYR A 87 -4.78 14.51 5.81
C TYR A 87 -4.30 15.78 5.13
N LEU A 88 -4.54 15.92 3.82
CA LEU A 88 -4.13 17.12 3.07
C LEU A 88 -4.78 18.40 3.63
N GLU A 89 -6.06 18.35 3.98
CA GLU A 89 -6.79 19.47 4.57
C GLU A 89 -6.23 19.93 5.94
N LYS A 90 -5.56 19.03 6.66
CA LYS A 90 -5.02 19.29 8.02
C LYS A 90 -3.51 19.34 8.07
N MET A 91 -2.85 19.45 6.93
CA MET A 91 -1.40 19.31 6.83
C MET A 91 -0.64 20.37 7.65
N ASP A 92 -1.16 21.59 7.76
CA ASP A 92 -0.58 22.66 8.60
C ASP A 92 -0.41 22.23 10.06
N MET A 93 -1.30 21.36 10.57
CA MET A 93 -1.25 20.83 11.93
C MET A 93 -0.42 19.55 12.05
N LEU A 94 -0.22 18.83 10.96
CA LEU A 94 0.39 17.50 10.94
C LEU A 94 1.85 17.51 10.49
N GLN A 95 2.34 18.65 10.03
CA GLN A 95 3.70 18.80 9.54
C GLN A 95 4.73 18.46 10.64
N GLY A 96 5.59 17.48 10.37
CA GLY A 96 6.62 17.03 11.32
C GLY A 96 6.10 16.15 12.47
N GLU A 97 4.80 15.89 12.53
CA GLU A 97 4.17 15.18 13.64
C GLU A 97 4.20 13.65 13.48
N THR A 98 4.04 12.97 14.61
CA THR A 98 3.76 11.53 14.66
C THR A 98 2.25 11.31 14.69
N VAL A 99 1.72 10.55 13.73
CA VAL A 99 0.30 10.15 13.72
C VAL A 99 0.17 8.69 14.16
N VAL A 100 -0.71 8.42 15.12
CA VAL A 100 -1.08 7.06 15.51
C VAL A 100 -2.33 6.66 14.74
N MET A 101 -2.28 5.54 14.03
CA MET A 101 -3.36 5.15 13.10
C MET A 101 -3.89 3.75 13.41
N THR A 102 -5.22 3.61 13.46
CA THR A 102 -5.91 2.32 13.46
C THR A 102 -7.02 2.29 12.42
N THR A 103 -7.05 1.22 11.61
CA THR A 103 -8.06 1.02 10.58
C THR A 103 -8.65 -0.38 10.65
N THR A 104 -9.76 -0.61 9.96
CA THR A 104 -10.45 -1.90 9.98
C THR A 104 -9.61 -3.04 9.41
N ASN A 105 -8.89 -2.80 8.30
CA ASN A 105 -8.16 -3.85 7.57
C ASN A 105 -6.67 -3.53 7.41
N GLY A 106 -6.30 -2.32 6.98
CA GLY A 106 -4.91 -1.99 6.62
C GLY A 106 -3.93 -2.16 7.78
N THR A 107 -4.24 -1.66 8.98
CA THR A 107 -3.34 -1.84 10.14
C THR A 107 -3.25 -3.31 10.57
N LYS A 108 -4.31 -4.11 10.41
CA LYS A 108 -4.26 -5.56 10.64
C LYS A 108 -3.26 -6.23 9.71
N ALA A 109 -3.31 -5.93 8.40
CA ALA A 109 -2.38 -6.49 7.41
C ALA A 109 -0.92 -6.10 7.72
N ILE A 110 -0.67 -4.84 8.10
CA ILE A 110 0.67 -4.37 8.51
C ILE A 110 1.17 -5.15 9.73
N HIS A 111 0.34 -5.31 10.76
CA HIS A 111 0.71 -6.06 11.96
C HIS A 111 0.99 -7.54 11.67
N GLN A 112 0.24 -8.16 10.78
CA GLN A 112 0.42 -9.55 10.41
C GLN A 112 1.76 -9.77 9.68
N ALA A 113 2.15 -8.85 8.82
CA ALA A 113 3.40 -8.90 8.06
C ALA A 113 4.63 -8.34 8.80
N ARG A 114 4.49 -7.81 10.02
CA ARG A 114 5.54 -7.04 10.75
C ARG A 114 6.87 -7.74 10.98
N SER A 115 6.91 -9.08 10.89
CA SER A 115 8.16 -9.86 10.98
C SER A 115 9.00 -9.82 9.70
N LYS A 116 8.45 -9.20 8.64
CA LYS A 116 9.04 -9.07 7.31
C LYS A 116 9.46 -7.63 7.02
N THR A 117 10.15 -7.41 5.91
CA THR A 117 10.31 -6.06 5.36
C THR A 117 8.96 -5.61 4.79
N VAL A 118 8.26 -4.70 5.48
CA VAL A 118 6.94 -4.21 5.09
C VAL A 118 7.05 -2.88 4.37
N ILE A 119 6.51 -2.83 3.16
CA ILE A 119 6.38 -1.63 2.32
C ILE A 119 4.90 -1.35 2.11
N ILE A 120 4.51 -0.10 1.98
CA ILE A 120 3.13 0.31 1.69
C ILE A 120 2.95 0.60 0.22
N GLY A 121 2.01 -0.12 -0.40
CA GLY A 121 1.62 0.02 -1.79
C GLY A 121 0.25 0.66 -1.98
N SER A 122 0.15 1.54 -2.95
CA SER A 122 -1.07 2.20 -3.38
C SER A 122 -0.95 2.53 -4.87
N LEU A 123 -2.06 2.80 -5.54
CA LEU A 123 -2.01 3.33 -6.90
C LEU A 123 -1.31 4.69 -6.95
N LEU A 124 -1.40 5.48 -5.87
CA LEU A 124 -0.82 6.82 -5.80
C LEU A 124 0.71 6.83 -5.98
N ASN A 125 1.42 5.79 -5.50
CA ASN A 125 2.88 5.67 -5.58
C ASN A 125 3.36 4.52 -6.49
N LEU A 126 2.53 4.09 -7.42
CA LEU A 126 2.71 2.88 -8.21
C LEU A 126 4.08 2.82 -8.92
N ASP A 127 4.43 3.84 -9.72
CA ASP A 127 5.66 3.82 -10.52
C ASP A 127 6.92 3.92 -9.64
N ALA A 128 6.90 4.78 -8.62
CA ALA A 128 8.01 4.91 -7.68
C ALA A 128 8.26 3.60 -6.92
N LEU A 129 7.17 2.97 -6.43
CA LEU A 129 7.23 1.68 -5.76
C LEU A 129 7.76 0.58 -6.69
N CYS A 130 7.24 0.47 -7.92
CA CYS A 130 7.67 -0.55 -8.86
C CYS A 130 9.14 -0.38 -9.26
N ALA A 131 9.59 0.85 -9.51
CA ALA A 131 10.99 1.14 -9.81
C ALA A 131 11.92 0.68 -8.67
N TRP A 132 11.54 0.97 -7.42
CA TRP A 132 12.29 0.53 -6.25
C TRP A 132 12.28 -1.00 -6.12
N LEU A 133 11.13 -1.67 -6.25
CA LEU A 133 11.03 -3.13 -6.18
C LEU A 133 11.89 -3.82 -7.23
N ILE A 134 11.92 -3.28 -8.46
CA ILE A 134 12.77 -3.78 -9.54
C ILE A 134 14.24 -3.68 -9.15
N ALA A 135 14.66 -2.58 -8.53
CA ALA A 135 16.04 -2.39 -8.08
C ALA A 135 16.43 -3.33 -6.93
N GLN A 136 15.48 -3.73 -6.07
CA GLN A 136 15.76 -4.63 -4.95
C GLN A 136 16.15 -6.06 -5.37
N ARG A 137 15.70 -6.54 -6.52
CA ARG A 137 15.98 -7.90 -7.01
C ARG A 137 15.66 -9.00 -5.98
N ARG A 138 14.54 -8.88 -5.28
CA ARG A 138 14.04 -9.80 -4.27
C ARG A 138 12.67 -10.33 -4.65
N ASP A 139 12.33 -11.52 -4.15
CA ASP A 139 10.96 -12.03 -4.22
C ASP A 139 10.02 -11.10 -3.45
N VAL A 140 8.83 -10.84 -3.99
CA VAL A 140 7.88 -9.86 -3.47
C VAL A 140 6.51 -10.50 -3.29
N LEU A 141 5.94 -10.38 -2.10
CA LEU A 141 4.54 -10.69 -1.83
C LEU A 141 3.72 -9.40 -1.83
N LEU A 142 2.67 -9.35 -2.65
CA LEU A 142 1.67 -8.29 -2.66
C LEU A 142 0.51 -8.74 -1.78
N LEU A 143 0.36 -8.13 -0.59
CA LEU A 143 -0.64 -8.50 0.40
C LEU A 143 -1.81 -7.51 0.38
N GLY A 144 -2.92 -7.91 -0.25
CA GLY A 144 -4.18 -7.18 -0.16
C GLY A 144 -4.77 -7.27 1.25
N SER A 145 -5.24 -6.15 1.78
CA SER A 145 -5.88 -6.10 3.11
C SER A 145 -7.29 -6.68 3.10
N GLY A 146 -7.91 -6.74 1.92
CA GLY A 146 -9.24 -7.29 1.74
C GLY A 146 -10.33 -6.51 2.51
N TRP A 147 -11.48 -7.14 2.67
CA TRP A 147 -12.55 -6.64 3.53
C TRP A 147 -13.01 -7.73 4.50
N LYS A 148 -12.67 -7.59 5.77
CA LYS A 148 -12.99 -8.60 6.80
C LYS A 148 -12.52 -10.00 6.37
N ASP A 149 -11.26 -10.08 6.03
CA ASP A 149 -10.58 -11.30 5.55
C ASP A 149 -11.14 -11.90 4.25
N LYS A 150 -11.89 -11.11 3.46
CA LYS A 150 -12.40 -11.52 2.17
C LYS A 150 -11.76 -10.72 1.05
N PHE A 151 -11.71 -11.32 -0.12
CA PHE A 151 -11.31 -10.68 -1.37
C PHE A 151 -12.01 -9.33 -1.58
N ASN A 152 -11.28 -8.34 -2.09
CA ASN A 152 -11.84 -7.11 -2.63
C ASN A 152 -11.23 -6.78 -4.01
N LEU A 153 -11.94 -6.00 -4.82
CA LEU A 153 -11.51 -5.68 -6.18
C LEU A 153 -10.41 -4.63 -6.21
N GLU A 154 -10.49 -3.63 -5.37
CA GLU A 154 -9.59 -2.46 -5.40
C GLU A 154 -8.15 -2.82 -5.06
N ASP A 155 -7.92 -3.62 -4.02
CA ASP A 155 -6.58 -4.08 -3.64
C ASP A 155 -6.03 -5.05 -4.68
N THR A 156 -6.91 -5.90 -5.26
CA THR A 156 -6.55 -6.80 -6.35
C THR A 156 -6.14 -6.03 -7.61
N ILE A 157 -6.82 -4.93 -7.94
CA ILE A 157 -6.44 -4.05 -9.06
C ILE A 157 -5.07 -3.44 -8.82
N CYS A 158 -4.80 -2.94 -7.62
CA CYS A 158 -3.51 -2.35 -7.28
C CYS A 158 -2.39 -3.39 -7.30
N GLY A 159 -2.60 -4.55 -6.66
CA GLY A 159 -1.65 -5.67 -6.71
C GLY A 159 -1.40 -6.14 -8.14
N GLY A 160 -2.46 -6.23 -8.96
CA GLY A 160 -2.37 -6.55 -10.38
C GLY A 160 -1.58 -5.52 -11.18
N ALA A 161 -1.71 -4.22 -10.86
CA ALA A 161 -0.94 -3.16 -11.49
C ALA A 161 0.56 -3.27 -11.17
N ILE A 162 0.89 -3.51 -9.90
CA ILE A 162 2.27 -3.73 -9.44
C ILE A 162 2.84 -4.98 -10.14
N ALA A 163 2.13 -6.11 -10.09
CA ALA A 163 2.56 -7.35 -10.72
C ALA A 163 2.76 -7.19 -12.24
N ASP A 164 1.87 -6.47 -12.92
CA ASP A 164 1.97 -6.23 -14.37
C ASP A 164 3.24 -5.44 -14.72
N GLN A 165 3.59 -4.39 -13.96
CA GLN A 165 4.82 -3.63 -14.15
C GLN A 165 6.07 -4.46 -13.83
N LEU A 166 6.08 -5.18 -12.69
CA LEU A 166 7.22 -6.01 -12.30
C LEU A 166 7.52 -7.11 -13.33
N ILE A 167 6.48 -7.83 -13.79
CA ILE A 167 6.64 -8.86 -14.82
C ILE A 167 7.07 -8.27 -16.16
N SER A 168 6.51 -7.11 -16.55
CA SER A 168 6.86 -6.42 -17.79
C SER A 168 8.31 -5.92 -17.80
N SER A 169 8.94 -5.73 -16.65
CA SER A 169 10.37 -5.38 -16.54
C SER A 169 11.30 -6.52 -16.98
N GLY A 170 10.81 -7.76 -17.08
CA GLY A 170 11.60 -8.95 -17.39
C GLY A 170 12.40 -9.51 -16.20
N TRP A 171 12.31 -8.90 -15.00
CA TRP A 171 13.04 -9.33 -13.82
C TRP A 171 12.20 -10.18 -12.87
N PHE A 172 10.89 -10.22 -13.07
CA PHE A 172 9.95 -10.95 -12.23
C PHE A 172 9.08 -11.90 -13.04
N ARG A 173 8.62 -12.95 -12.36
CA ARG A 173 7.62 -13.90 -12.87
C ARG A 173 6.56 -14.16 -11.81
N ALA A 174 5.35 -14.50 -12.23
CA ALA A 174 4.30 -15.05 -11.37
C ALA A 174 4.32 -16.59 -11.48
N GLU A 175 4.12 -17.26 -10.37
CA GLU A 175 3.95 -18.72 -10.32
C GLU A 175 2.50 -19.11 -9.95
N GLU A 176 1.78 -18.20 -9.23
CA GLU A 176 0.44 -18.45 -8.73
C GLU A 176 -0.67 -17.82 -9.60
N ASP A 177 -1.76 -18.55 -9.74
CA ASP A 177 -2.95 -18.10 -10.49
C ASP A 177 -3.56 -16.81 -9.92
N SER A 178 -3.44 -16.57 -8.62
CA SER A 178 -3.90 -15.33 -7.97
C SER A 178 -3.25 -14.09 -8.57
N THR A 179 -1.95 -14.15 -8.85
CA THR A 179 -1.19 -13.06 -9.46
C THR A 179 -1.59 -12.86 -10.92
N VAL A 180 -1.76 -13.95 -11.65
CA VAL A 180 -2.25 -13.92 -13.04
C VAL A 180 -3.65 -13.31 -13.11
N ALA A 181 -4.56 -13.74 -12.23
CA ALA A 181 -5.91 -13.19 -12.13
C ALA A 181 -5.90 -11.69 -11.80
N GLY A 182 -5.11 -11.27 -10.80
CA GLY A 182 -4.96 -9.86 -10.44
C GLY A 182 -4.51 -9.00 -11.61
N LYS A 183 -3.51 -9.45 -12.36
CA LYS A 183 -3.01 -8.80 -13.56
C LYS A 183 -4.09 -8.62 -14.64
N PHE A 184 -4.90 -9.66 -14.92
CA PHE A 184 -5.99 -9.55 -15.89
C PHE A 184 -7.11 -8.63 -15.40
N ILE A 185 -7.45 -8.65 -14.12
CA ILE A 185 -8.42 -7.72 -13.53
C ILE A 185 -7.93 -6.28 -13.68
N TYR A 186 -6.67 -5.99 -13.35
CA TYR A 186 -6.09 -4.68 -13.58
C TYR A 186 -6.16 -4.24 -15.04
N ARG A 187 -5.72 -5.07 -15.97
CA ARG A 187 -5.75 -4.78 -17.42
C ARG A 187 -7.16 -4.46 -17.91
N SER A 188 -8.18 -5.12 -17.38
CA SER A 188 -9.58 -4.84 -17.68
C SER A 188 -10.11 -3.55 -17.05
N ALA A 189 -9.51 -3.11 -15.93
CA ALA A 189 -9.94 -1.94 -15.17
C ALA A 189 -9.18 -0.66 -15.50
N ARG A 190 -7.94 -0.74 -15.99
CA ARG A 190 -6.96 0.36 -16.06
C ARG A 190 -7.43 1.61 -16.81
N GLU A 191 -8.24 1.45 -17.84
CA GLU A 191 -8.75 2.57 -18.64
C GLU A 191 -9.69 3.48 -17.82
N ASN A 192 -10.47 2.89 -16.90
CA ASN A 192 -11.34 3.63 -15.99
C ASN A 192 -11.66 2.83 -14.74
N MET A 193 -10.70 2.78 -13.80
CA MET A 193 -10.86 2.06 -12.54
C MET A 193 -12.05 2.54 -11.72
N PHE A 194 -12.34 3.86 -11.76
CA PHE A 194 -13.48 4.43 -11.05
C PHE A 194 -14.82 3.89 -11.59
N ALA A 195 -14.97 3.76 -12.89
CA ALA A 195 -16.18 3.17 -13.50
C ALA A 195 -16.22 1.66 -13.27
N PHE A 196 -15.11 0.96 -13.45
CA PHE A 196 -14.99 -0.49 -13.23
C PHE A 196 -15.44 -0.89 -11.82
N LEU A 197 -14.99 -0.19 -10.80
CA LEU A 197 -15.34 -0.44 -9.41
C LEU A 197 -16.79 -0.07 -9.05
N ARG A 198 -17.60 0.48 -9.96
CA ARG A 198 -19.00 0.86 -9.67
C ARG A 198 -19.82 -0.31 -9.09
N ALA A 199 -19.53 -1.53 -9.50
CA ALA A 199 -20.16 -2.74 -9.01
C ALA A 199 -19.56 -3.27 -7.70
N SER A 200 -18.39 -2.77 -7.26
CA SER A 200 -17.74 -3.20 -6.01
C SER A 200 -18.63 -2.91 -4.80
N SER A 201 -18.69 -3.87 -3.89
CA SER A 201 -19.45 -3.74 -2.64
C SER A 201 -18.87 -2.64 -1.76
N HIS A 202 -17.54 -2.52 -1.71
CA HIS A 202 -16.84 -1.51 -0.91
C HIS A 202 -17.07 -0.11 -1.47
N ARG A 203 -16.91 0.07 -2.79
CA ARG A 203 -17.21 1.34 -3.43
C ARG A 203 -18.65 1.81 -3.22
N ARG A 204 -19.64 0.89 -3.23
CA ARG A 204 -21.04 1.23 -2.91
C ARG A 204 -21.20 1.71 -1.47
N ARG A 205 -20.46 1.16 -0.49
CA ARG A 205 -20.46 1.64 0.90
C ARG A 205 -19.89 3.05 0.98
N LEU A 206 -18.69 3.28 0.41
CA LEU A 206 -18.03 4.60 0.44
C LEU A 206 -18.88 5.69 -0.25
N ARG A 207 -19.59 5.34 -1.33
CA ARG A 207 -20.52 6.27 -1.99
C ARG A 207 -21.65 6.70 -1.07
N LYS A 208 -22.22 5.78 -0.27
CA LYS A 208 -23.27 6.11 0.72
C LYS A 208 -22.77 7.06 1.81
N LEU A 209 -21.46 7.08 2.07
CA LEU A 209 -20.79 7.97 3.02
C LEU A 209 -20.27 9.27 2.37
N ASN A 210 -20.66 9.55 1.11
CA ASN A 210 -20.22 10.72 0.33
C ASN A 210 -18.71 10.84 0.12
N LEU A 211 -17.98 9.71 0.11
CA LEU A 211 -16.52 9.64 -0.02
C LEU A 211 -16.03 9.46 -1.48
N ASN A 212 -16.81 9.91 -2.46
CA ASN A 212 -16.44 9.77 -3.87
C ASN A 212 -15.17 10.55 -4.24
N ALA A 213 -14.89 11.68 -3.59
CA ALA A 213 -13.68 12.46 -3.82
C ALA A 213 -12.43 11.66 -3.39
N ASP A 214 -12.44 11.08 -2.18
CA ASP A 214 -11.40 10.18 -1.70
C ASP A 214 -11.17 9.00 -2.67
N VAL A 215 -12.27 8.36 -3.09
CA VAL A 215 -12.19 7.22 -4.02
C VAL A 215 -11.53 7.62 -5.34
N LYS A 216 -11.89 8.77 -5.91
CA LYS A 216 -11.27 9.26 -7.14
C LYS A 216 -9.78 9.52 -6.94
N TYR A 217 -9.41 10.19 -5.85
CA TYR A 217 -8.03 10.46 -5.51
C TYR A 217 -7.23 9.16 -5.39
N CYS A 218 -7.69 8.21 -4.56
CA CYS A 218 -7.01 6.92 -4.35
C CYS A 218 -6.84 6.10 -5.64
N LEU A 219 -7.74 6.25 -6.61
CA LEU A 219 -7.71 5.53 -7.89
C LEU A 219 -6.96 6.26 -9.01
N THR A 220 -6.35 7.42 -8.73
CA THR A 220 -5.54 8.16 -9.71
C THR A 220 -4.07 7.76 -9.54
N PRO A 221 -3.48 7.02 -10.50
CA PRO A 221 -2.11 6.53 -10.35
C PRO A 221 -1.07 7.65 -10.34
N ASN A 222 0.06 7.39 -9.69
CA ASN A 222 1.31 8.17 -9.81
C ASN A 222 1.19 9.65 -9.41
N GLN A 223 0.43 9.92 -8.35
CA GLN A 223 0.35 11.27 -7.77
C GLN A 223 1.48 11.54 -6.77
N LEU A 224 2.12 10.51 -6.25
CA LEU A 224 3.09 10.57 -5.15
C LEU A 224 4.33 9.74 -5.48
N THR A 225 5.46 10.12 -4.86
CA THR A 225 6.73 9.41 -5.00
C THR A 225 7.18 8.72 -3.72
N THR A 226 6.53 9.00 -2.60
CA THR A 226 6.84 8.40 -1.30
C THR A 226 6.62 6.90 -1.30
N ILE A 227 7.62 6.18 -0.81
CA ILE A 227 7.57 4.76 -0.51
C ILE A 227 7.61 4.59 1.01
N PRO A 228 6.47 4.35 1.68
CA PRO A 228 6.48 4.12 3.12
C PRO A 228 7.02 2.73 3.46
N ILE A 229 7.92 2.67 4.46
CA ILE A 229 8.50 1.43 4.99
C ILE A 229 8.27 1.34 6.49
N LEU A 230 8.01 0.14 7.00
CA LEU A 230 7.91 -0.12 8.43
C LEU A 230 9.31 -0.31 9.03
N ARG A 231 9.70 0.58 9.96
CA ARG A 231 10.97 0.52 10.72
C ARG A 231 10.70 0.83 12.18
N ASP A 232 11.20 0.00 13.06
CA ASP A 232 11.07 0.16 14.51
C ASP A 232 9.63 0.41 14.97
N GLY A 233 8.68 -0.24 14.30
CA GLY A 233 7.25 -0.12 14.57
C GLY A 233 6.56 1.08 13.92
N PHE A 234 7.29 1.99 13.25
CA PHE A 234 6.75 3.16 12.57
C PHE A 234 6.83 3.02 11.06
N LEU A 235 5.80 3.49 10.37
CA LEU A 235 5.87 3.75 8.95
C LEU A 235 6.54 5.10 8.73
N VAL A 236 7.63 5.07 7.99
CA VAL A 236 8.43 6.26 7.64
C VAL A 236 8.64 6.31 6.12
N LYS A 237 8.92 7.48 5.60
CA LYS A 237 9.33 7.63 4.19
C LYS A 237 10.69 6.97 3.98
N LEU A 238 10.80 6.12 2.98
CA LEU A 238 12.07 5.54 2.58
C LEU A 238 13.04 6.66 2.18
N PRO A 239 14.24 6.74 2.77
CA PRO A 239 15.21 7.79 2.44
C PRO A 239 15.60 7.79 0.95
N ALA A 240 15.84 8.97 0.37
CA ALA A 240 16.14 9.10 -1.05
C ALA A 240 17.35 8.25 -1.50
N HIS A 241 18.39 8.16 -0.68
CA HIS A 241 19.58 7.34 -0.99
C HIS A 241 19.31 5.83 -0.99
N GLU A 242 18.20 5.38 -0.39
CA GLU A 242 17.77 3.98 -0.41
C GLU A 242 16.73 3.72 -1.51
N GLN A 243 16.14 4.77 -2.08
CA GLN A 243 15.22 4.65 -3.22
C GLN A 243 15.96 4.38 -4.53
N PHE A 244 17.18 4.88 -4.63
CA PHE A 244 18.03 4.71 -5.80
C PHE A 244 19.27 3.90 -5.38
N THR A 245 19.15 2.56 -5.34
CA THR A 245 20.34 1.73 -5.39
C THR A 245 21.00 1.97 -6.76
N GLU A 246 22.29 2.34 -6.77
CA GLU A 246 23.05 2.52 -8.02
C GLU A 246 22.81 1.31 -8.92
N GLU A 247 22.48 1.55 -10.20
CA GLU A 247 22.37 0.47 -11.18
C GLU A 247 23.66 -0.36 -11.13
N PRO A 248 23.59 -1.67 -10.92
CA PRO A 248 24.75 -2.51 -11.13
C PRO A 248 25.12 -2.35 -12.62
N ALA A 249 26.34 -1.89 -12.88
CA ALA A 249 26.87 -1.67 -14.20
C ALA A 249 26.48 -2.84 -15.12
N VAL A 250 25.80 -2.54 -16.22
CA VAL A 250 25.49 -3.52 -17.26
C VAL A 250 26.84 -4.11 -17.70
N PRO A 251 27.07 -5.44 -17.57
CA PRO A 251 28.30 -6.03 -18.07
C PRO A 251 28.36 -5.76 -19.57
N SER A 252 29.38 -5.02 -20.00
CA SER A 252 29.65 -4.79 -21.43
C SER A 252 29.70 -6.15 -22.12
N PRO A 253 29.09 -6.32 -23.31
CA PRO A 253 29.21 -7.55 -24.06
C PRO A 253 30.67 -7.79 -24.33
N SER A 254 31.24 -8.85 -23.75
CA SER A 254 32.59 -9.26 -24.01
C SER A 254 32.71 -9.49 -25.52
N ALA A 255 33.61 -8.76 -26.13
CA ALA A 255 34.02 -8.97 -27.53
C ALA A 255 34.40 -10.45 -27.69
N ALA A 256 33.53 -11.20 -28.33
CA ALA A 256 33.89 -12.51 -28.84
C ALA A 256 34.94 -12.29 -29.93
N THR A 257 36.17 -12.51 -29.56
CA THR A 257 37.32 -12.55 -30.51
C THR A 257 37.24 -13.85 -31.27
N ARG A 258 37.20 -13.73 -32.58
CA ARG A 258 37.56 -14.59 -33.69
C ARG A 258 38.04 -16.03 -33.42
#